data_d25d13e3be224e57082ee85447b60e1e
#
_entry.id   d25d13e3be224e57082ee85447b60e1e
#
_cell.length_a   1.000
_cell.length_b   1.000
_cell.length_c   1.000
_cell.angle_alpha   90.00
_cell.angle_beta   90.00
_cell.angle_gamma   90.00
#
_symmetry.space_group_name_H-M   'P 1'
#
loop_
_entity.id
_entity.type
_entity.pdbx_description
1 polymer ?
#
loop_
_entity_poly.entity_id
_entity_poly.type
_entity_poly.pdbx_seq_one_letter_code
_entity_poly.pdbx_strand_id
1 'polypeptide(L)'
;DIYTERNTQLVEAFGDLERLCNQIYEPPHGVSNYIDIMESCQIQGKRSVPQWDYDFSMLKQIRYKRNKLSHGEVSFREHYAEEKDIDFAIHFRSRIINLTDPLTLYHRSSISQSVTNQHYISTQSTSSKQFSYNNRKPLQKSAGCATFLLLLLIITVVWVWLTL
;
A
#
# COMPACT_ATOMS: atom_id res chain seq x y z
N ASP A 1 5.80 -30.44 20.01
CA ASP A 1 6.96 -30.32 19.12
C ASP A 1 7.18 -28.86 18.77
N ILE A 2 8.40 -28.36 18.99
CA ILE A 2 8.76 -26.93 18.82
C ILE A 2 8.52 -26.42 17.38
N TYR A 3 8.69 -27.26 16.38
CA TYR A 3 8.45 -26.89 14.99
C TYR A 3 6.96 -26.72 14.70
N THR A 4 6.14 -27.62 15.20
CA THR A 4 4.68 -27.51 15.08
C THR A 4 4.19 -26.22 15.72
N GLU A 5 4.69 -25.90 16.90
CA GLU A 5 4.33 -24.70 17.62
C GLU A 5 4.71 -23.44 16.83
N ARG A 6 5.98 -23.32 16.36
CA ARG A 6 6.43 -22.18 15.55
C ARG A 6 5.63 -22.01 14.26
N ASN A 7 5.41 -23.09 13.53
CA ASN A 7 4.64 -23.04 12.29
C ASN A 7 3.20 -22.59 12.53
N THR A 8 2.59 -23.05 13.64
CA THR A 8 1.26 -22.60 14.06
C THR A 8 1.26 -21.12 14.43
N GLN A 9 2.22 -20.68 15.23
CA GLN A 9 2.36 -19.27 15.61
C GLN A 9 2.54 -18.33 14.39
N LEU A 10 3.30 -18.74 13.37
CA LEU A 10 3.41 -17.97 12.14
C LEU A 10 2.06 -17.84 11.43
N VAL A 11 1.32 -18.95 11.30
CA VAL A 11 0.00 -18.94 10.63
C VAL A 11 -0.99 -18.05 11.38
N GLU A 12 -0.98 -18.09 12.71
CA GLU A 12 -1.83 -17.26 13.57
C GLU A 12 -1.45 -15.78 13.49
N ALA A 13 -0.15 -15.44 13.65
CA ALA A 13 0.33 -14.07 13.58
C ALA A 13 0.08 -13.44 12.21
N PHE A 14 0.27 -14.22 11.13
CA PHE A 14 -0.09 -13.77 9.78
C PHE A 14 -1.60 -13.60 9.63
N GLY A 15 -2.41 -14.50 10.19
CA GLY A 15 -3.87 -14.39 10.17
C GLY A 15 -4.38 -13.12 10.85
N ASP A 16 -3.74 -12.70 11.96
CA ASP A 16 -4.04 -11.45 12.64
C ASP A 16 -3.68 -10.22 11.79
N LEU A 17 -2.53 -10.27 11.13
CA LEU A 17 -2.09 -9.23 10.20
C LEU A 17 -3.04 -9.13 8.99
N GLU A 18 -3.43 -10.26 8.39
CA GLU A 18 -4.38 -10.34 7.28
C GLU A 18 -5.74 -9.76 7.66
N ARG A 19 -6.27 -10.09 8.86
CA ARG A 19 -7.53 -9.51 9.35
C ARG A 19 -7.47 -8.00 9.48
N LEU A 20 -6.35 -7.46 10.00
CA LEU A 20 -6.16 -6.01 10.10
C LEU A 20 -6.08 -5.37 8.70
N CYS A 21 -5.31 -5.95 7.80
CA CYS A 21 -5.18 -5.43 6.44
C CYS A 21 -6.51 -5.49 5.68
N ASN A 22 -7.35 -6.53 5.89
CA ASN A 22 -8.69 -6.63 5.31
C ASN A 22 -9.67 -5.56 5.82
N GLN A 23 -9.40 -4.93 6.96
CA GLN A 23 -10.20 -3.78 7.45
C GLN A 23 -9.82 -2.46 6.77
N ILE A 24 -8.60 -2.38 6.22
CA ILE A 24 -8.04 -1.17 5.61
C ILE A 24 -8.11 -1.23 4.09
N TYR A 25 -7.91 -2.42 3.53
CA TYR A 25 -7.86 -2.70 2.10
C TYR A 25 -8.98 -3.67 1.71
N GLU A 26 -9.26 -3.81 0.42
CA GLU A 26 -10.30 -4.73 -0.05
C GLU A 26 -10.03 -6.19 0.37
N PRO A 27 -10.97 -6.84 1.10
CA PRO A 27 -10.87 -8.26 1.40
C PRO A 27 -11.08 -9.10 0.11
N PRO A 28 -10.62 -10.36 0.04
CA PRO A 28 -10.02 -11.11 1.15
C PRO A 28 -8.50 -11.11 1.21
N HIS A 29 -7.81 -10.30 0.44
CA HIS A 29 -6.36 -10.38 0.24
C HIS A 29 -5.63 -9.14 0.78
N GLY A 30 -5.94 -8.71 1.99
CA GLY A 30 -5.44 -7.47 2.57
C GLY A 30 -3.92 -7.34 2.59
N VAL A 31 -3.17 -8.38 3.02
CA VAL A 31 -1.70 -8.37 3.00
C VAL A 31 -1.16 -8.37 1.57
N SER A 32 -1.80 -9.09 0.65
CA SER A 32 -1.41 -9.05 -0.77
C SER A 32 -1.62 -7.67 -1.36
N ASN A 33 -2.77 -7.05 -1.09
CA ASN A 33 -3.06 -5.68 -1.54
C ASN A 33 -2.05 -4.68 -0.94
N TYR A 34 -1.68 -4.85 0.33
CA TYR A 34 -0.63 -4.04 0.96
C TYR A 34 0.71 -4.16 0.19
N ILE A 35 1.12 -5.40 -0.13
CA ILE A 35 2.34 -5.68 -0.91
C ILE A 35 2.25 -5.05 -2.31
N ASP A 36 1.13 -5.17 -3.00
CA ASP A 36 0.93 -4.65 -4.36
C ASP A 36 1.01 -3.10 -4.37
N ILE A 37 0.47 -2.44 -3.34
CA ILE A 37 0.61 -0.99 -3.17
C ILE A 37 2.08 -0.62 -2.93
N MET A 38 2.80 -1.34 -2.05
CA MET A 38 4.24 -1.11 -1.86
C MET A 38 5.02 -1.27 -3.17
N GLU A 39 4.70 -2.30 -3.97
CA GLU A 39 5.34 -2.54 -5.26
C GLU A 39 5.10 -1.39 -6.24
N SER A 40 3.87 -0.89 -6.33
CA SER A 40 3.51 0.24 -7.18
C SER A 40 4.25 1.54 -6.83
N CYS A 41 4.59 1.73 -5.55
CA CYS A 41 5.28 2.90 -5.03
C CYS A 41 6.79 2.67 -4.80
N GLN A 42 7.35 1.55 -5.27
CA GLN A 42 8.68 1.06 -4.86
C GLN A 42 9.80 2.08 -5.04
N ILE A 43 9.85 2.80 -6.16
CA ILE A 43 10.94 3.75 -6.46
C ILE A 43 10.94 4.90 -5.45
N GLN A 44 9.79 5.50 -5.18
CA GLN A 44 9.66 6.61 -4.25
C GLN A 44 9.72 6.14 -2.80
N GLY A 45 9.10 4.99 -2.50
CA GLY A 45 9.09 4.39 -1.19
C GLY A 45 10.50 4.14 -0.65
N LYS A 46 11.37 3.52 -1.44
CA LYS A 46 12.79 3.30 -1.09
C LYS A 46 13.56 4.58 -0.79
N ARG A 47 13.21 5.68 -1.45
CA ARG A 47 13.88 6.98 -1.26
C ARG A 47 13.42 7.72 -0.01
N SER A 48 12.16 7.53 0.38
CA SER A 48 11.51 8.34 1.42
C SER A 48 11.28 7.60 2.72
N VAL A 49 11.28 6.25 2.72
CA VAL A 49 10.96 5.46 3.91
C VAL A 49 12.12 4.52 4.24
N PRO A 50 12.70 4.64 5.43
CA PRO A 50 13.69 3.67 5.91
C PRO A 50 13.15 2.25 5.93
N GLN A 51 14.00 1.28 5.66
CA GLN A 51 13.67 -0.16 5.70
C GLN A 51 12.59 -0.63 4.70
N TRP A 52 12.21 0.19 3.71
CA TRP A 52 11.21 -0.18 2.72
C TRP A 52 11.46 -1.55 2.09
N ASP A 53 12.68 -1.80 1.62
CA ASP A 53 13.02 -3.07 0.97
C ASP A 53 13.00 -4.26 1.93
N TYR A 54 13.42 -4.04 3.16
CA TYR A 54 13.35 -5.07 4.20
C TYR A 54 11.91 -5.45 4.49
N ASP A 55 11.05 -4.48 4.76
CA ASP A 55 9.64 -4.71 5.04
C ASP A 55 8.92 -5.39 3.87
N PHE A 56 9.17 -4.91 2.65
CA PHE A 56 8.61 -5.49 1.43
C PHE A 56 9.03 -6.95 1.24
N SER A 57 10.31 -7.25 1.43
CA SER A 57 10.86 -8.60 1.34
C SER A 57 10.28 -9.54 2.40
N MET A 58 10.23 -9.07 3.65
CA MET A 58 9.70 -9.86 4.77
C MET A 58 8.21 -10.15 4.63
N LEU A 59 7.40 -9.18 4.19
CA LEU A 59 5.97 -9.42 3.91
C LEU A 59 5.77 -10.51 2.86
N LYS A 60 6.54 -10.48 1.78
CA LYS A 60 6.50 -11.52 0.74
C LYS A 60 6.93 -12.88 1.28
N GLN A 61 7.98 -12.91 2.11
CA GLN A 61 8.49 -14.14 2.73
C GLN A 61 7.46 -14.78 3.66
N ILE A 62 6.91 -14.03 4.62
CA ILE A 62 5.94 -14.59 5.58
C ILE A 62 4.64 -15.03 4.87
N ARG A 63 4.18 -14.28 3.86
CA ARG A 63 3.05 -14.70 3.02
C ARG A 63 3.33 -16.02 2.31
N TYR A 64 4.50 -16.15 1.71
CA TYR A 64 4.91 -17.38 1.04
C TYR A 64 4.96 -18.57 2.01
N LYS A 65 5.62 -18.41 3.17
CA LYS A 65 5.73 -19.46 4.18
C LYS A 65 4.35 -19.88 4.70
N ARG A 66 3.50 -18.92 5.05
CA ARG A 66 2.13 -19.21 5.50
C ARG A 66 1.32 -19.97 4.45
N ASN A 67 1.42 -19.58 3.18
CA ASN A 67 0.69 -20.25 2.12
C ASN A 67 1.13 -21.71 1.97
N LYS A 68 2.44 -21.99 2.00
CA LYS A 68 2.98 -23.34 1.95
C LYS A 68 2.47 -24.22 3.10
N LEU A 69 2.44 -23.70 4.31
CA LEU A 69 1.88 -24.41 5.47
C LEU A 69 0.37 -24.63 5.33
N SER A 70 -0.39 -23.60 4.94
CA SER A 70 -1.85 -23.68 4.84
C SER A 70 -2.34 -24.58 3.71
N HIS A 71 -1.57 -24.73 2.64
CA HIS A 71 -1.89 -25.63 1.54
C HIS A 71 -1.34 -27.05 1.73
N GLY A 72 -0.68 -27.32 2.85
CA GLY A 72 -0.12 -28.64 3.14
C GLY A 72 1.08 -29.03 2.26
N GLU A 73 1.71 -28.05 1.61
CA GLU A 73 2.92 -28.27 0.82
C GLU A 73 4.16 -28.50 1.71
N VAL A 74 4.09 -28.05 2.94
CA VAL A 74 5.08 -28.25 4.01
C VAL A 74 4.37 -28.74 5.25
N SER A 75 4.95 -29.75 5.91
CA SER A 75 4.39 -30.28 7.16
C SER A 75 4.63 -29.32 8.32
N PHE A 76 3.62 -29.16 9.19
CA PHE A 76 3.79 -28.41 10.44
C PHE A 76 4.87 -28.99 11.37
N ARG A 77 5.27 -30.23 11.17
CA ARG A 77 6.33 -30.89 11.96
C ARG A 77 7.73 -30.62 11.45
N GLU A 78 7.87 -29.96 10.28
CA GLU A 78 9.16 -29.59 9.71
C GLU A 78 9.63 -28.23 10.24
N HIS A 79 10.95 -28.04 10.28
CA HIS A 79 11.55 -26.73 10.59
C HIS A 79 11.36 -25.77 9.40
N TYR A 80 10.37 -24.89 9.45
CA TYR A 80 10.04 -24.02 8.33
C TYR A 80 9.86 -22.55 8.73
N ALA A 81 9.04 -22.25 9.73
CA ALA A 81 8.95 -20.92 10.30
C ALA A 81 10.12 -20.66 11.26
N GLU A 82 10.67 -19.49 11.18
CA GLU A 82 11.69 -18.98 12.09
C GLU A 82 11.05 -17.96 13.06
N GLU A 83 11.64 -17.80 14.22
CA GLU A 83 11.16 -16.84 15.23
C GLU A 83 11.07 -15.42 14.66
N LYS A 84 12.06 -15.01 13.86
CA LYS A 84 12.06 -13.71 13.17
C LYS A 84 10.86 -13.49 12.23
N ASP A 85 10.27 -14.57 11.67
CA ASP A 85 9.10 -14.45 10.79
C ASP A 85 7.85 -14.11 11.61
N ILE A 86 7.73 -14.74 12.79
CA ILE A 86 6.64 -14.53 13.74
C ILE A 86 6.73 -13.12 14.33
N ASP A 87 7.90 -12.76 14.83
CA ASP A 87 8.20 -11.44 15.39
C ASP A 87 7.90 -10.35 14.37
N PHE A 88 8.33 -10.55 13.13
CA PHE A 88 8.05 -9.59 12.06
C PHE A 88 6.55 -9.40 11.86
N ALA A 89 5.76 -10.47 11.77
CA ALA A 89 4.31 -10.36 11.57
C ALA A 89 3.63 -9.59 12.72
N ILE A 90 4.00 -9.89 13.98
CA ILE A 90 3.48 -9.22 15.17
C ILE A 90 3.87 -7.73 15.19
N HIS A 91 5.15 -7.43 14.97
CA HIS A 91 5.65 -6.06 14.97
C HIS A 91 5.09 -5.25 13.80
N PHE A 92 4.97 -5.84 12.63
CA PHE A 92 4.41 -5.16 11.47
C PHE A 92 2.94 -4.79 11.69
N ARG A 93 2.15 -5.71 12.26
CA ARG A 93 0.77 -5.42 12.68
C ARG A 93 0.71 -4.24 13.66
N SER A 94 1.59 -4.22 14.65
CA SER A 94 1.68 -3.10 15.61
C SER A 94 2.04 -1.78 14.93
N ARG A 95 2.92 -1.80 13.94
CA ARG A 95 3.28 -0.60 13.16
C ARG A 95 2.11 -0.05 12.37
N ILE A 96 1.27 -0.90 11.78
CA ILE A 96 0.03 -0.45 11.09
C ILE A 96 -0.91 0.23 12.09
N ILE A 97 -1.14 -0.37 13.27
CA ILE A 97 -2.00 0.22 14.30
C ILE A 97 -1.47 1.58 14.77
N ASN A 98 -0.14 1.70 14.92
CA ASN A 98 0.52 2.92 15.37
C ASN A 98 0.80 3.93 14.26
N LEU A 99 0.38 3.65 13.03
CA LEU A 99 0.60 4.50 11.85
C LEU A 99 2.09 4.79 11.60
N THR A 100 2.96 3.80 11.82
CA THR A 100 4.42 3.83 11.60
C THR A 100 4.87 2.81 10.56
N ASP A 101 3.93 2.21 9.86
CA ASP A 101 4.15 1.28 8.76
C ASP A 101 4.63 2.00 7.49
N PRO A 102 5.24 1.27 6.53
CA PRO A 102 5.83 1.87 5.33
C PRO A 102 4.88 2.71 4.50
N LEU A 103 3.63 2.28 4.30
CA LEU A 103 2.68 3.02 3.47
C LEU A 103 2.23 4.32 4.15
N THR A 104 1.99 4.29 5.45
CA THR A 104 1.66 5.50 6.24
C THR A 104 2.82 6.50 6.20
N LEU A 105 4.06 6.05 6.39
CA LEU A 105 5.24 6.92 6.33
C LEU A 105 5.44 7.50 4.93
N TYR A 106 5.23 6.71 3.89
CA TYR A 106 5.29 7.15 2.49
C TYR A 106 4.25 8.25 2.20
N HIS A 107 3.00 8.05 2.60
CA HIS A 107 1.96 9.06 2.42
C HIS A 107 2.28 10.37 3.13
N ARG A 108 2.79 10.31 4.38
CA ARG A 108 3.21 11.51 5.12
C ARG A 108 4.34 12.26 4.41
N SER A 109 5.34 11.54 3.90
CA SER A 109 6.47 12.15 3.17
C SER A 109 6.00 12.83 1.87
N SER A 110 5.07 12.23 1.15
CA SER A 110 4.51 12.76 -0.09
C SER A 110 3.73 14.06 0.13
N ILE A 111 2.94 14.13 1.19
CA ILE A 111 2.19 15.34 1.56
C ILE A 111 3.15 16.48 1.93
N SER A 112 4.18 16.19 2.72
CA SER A 112 5.17 17.20 3.13
C SER A 112 5.90 17.80 1.93
N GLN A 113 6.24 17.01 0.92
CA GLN A 113 6.89 17.49 -0.31
C GLN A 113 5.96 18.37 -1.16
N SER A 114 4.67 18.04 -1.23
CA SER A 114 3.71 18.84 -2.00
C SER A 114 3.47 20.22 -1.39
N VAL A 115 3.43 20.33 -0.07
CA VAL A 115 3.29 21.60 0.66
C VAL A 115 4.52 22.49 0.48
N THR A 116 5.73 21.91 0.53
CA THR A 116 6.98 22.65 0.35
C THR A 116 7.09 23.22 -1.06
N ASN A 117 6.70 22.46 -2.08
CA ASN A 117 6.73 22.93 -3.47
C ASN A 117 5.71 24.05 -3.73
N GLN A 118 4.54 24.04 -3.11
CA GLN A 118 3.58 25.14 -3.24
C GLN A 118 4.07 26.41 -2.57
N HIS A 119 4.77 26.31 -1.45
CA HIS A 119 5.34 27.49 -0.77
C HIS A 119 6.49 28.13 -1.58
N TYR A 120 7.28 27.30 -2.26
CA TYR A 120 8.38 27.79 -3.11
C TYR A 120 7.88 28.54 -4.36
N ILE A 121 6.76 28.09 -4.94
CA ILE A 121 6.14 28.75 -6.11
C ILE A 121 5.51 30.09 -5.72
N SER A 122 4.92 30.19 -4.52
CA SER A 122 4.29 31.43 -4.04
C SER A 122 5.29 32.50 -3.63
N THR A 123 6.51 32.14 -3.21
CA THR A 123 7.57 33.10 -2.85
C THR A 123 8.37 33.61 -4.04
N GLN A 124 8.37 32.93 -5.20
CA GLN A 124 9.04 33.42 -6.42
C GLN A 124 8.20 34.37 -7.26
N SER A 125 6.90 34.52 -6.99
CA SER A 125 6.04 35.40 -7.79
C SER A 125 6.05 36.89 -7.38
N THR A 126 6.88 37.28 -6.39
CA THR A 126 6.97 38.68 -5.93
C THR A 126 8.23 39.42 -6.37
N SER A 127 9.09 38.85 -7.18
CA SER A 127 10.27 39.58 -7.71
C SER A 127 10.64 39.15 -9.11
N SER A 128 10.02 39.74 -10.09
CA SER A 128 10.68 40.29 -11.32
C SER A 128 9.65 40.76 -12.34
N LYS A 129 9.76 42.04 -12.63
CA LYS A 129 9.12 42.68 -13.79
C LYS A 129 9.73 42.15 -15.09
N GLN A 130 8.81 41.92 -16.07
CA GLN A 130 9.01 42.04 -17.52
C GLN A 130 10.15 41.26 -18.18
N PHE A 131 9.77 40.21 -18.92
CA PHE A 131 10.13 40.15 -20.33
C PHE A 131 9.11 39.30 -21.10
N SER A 132 8.49 39.94 -22.11
CA SER A 132 7.55 39.38 -23.08
C SER A 132 8.32 38.51 -24.06
N TYR A 133 7.89 37.25 -24.30
CA TYR A 133 8.06 36.58 -25.58
C TYR A 133 6.93 35.58 -25.82
N ASN A 134 6.19 35.85 -26.89
CA ASN A 134 5.15 35.00 -27.44
C ASN A 134 5.74 33.66 -27.91
N ASN A 135 5.24 32.54 -27.42
CA ASN A 135 5.11 31.32 -28.22
C ASN A 135 3.97 30.44 -27.70
N ARG A 136 2.87 30.47 -28.42
CA ARG A 136 1.70 29.62 -28.20
C ARG A 136 2.01 28.20 -28.68
N LYS A 137 1.96 27.18 -27.80
CA LYS A 137 1.68 25.79 -28.17
C LYS A 137 0.41 25.34 -27.44
N PRO A 138 -0.45 24.54 -28.08
CA PRO A 138 -1.79 24.27 -27.57
C PRO A 138 -1.79 23.29 -26.42
N LEU A 139 -2.64 23.57 -25.46
CA LEU A 139 -2.94 22.80 -24.27
C LEU A 139 -3.59 21.46 -24.66
N GLN A 140 -2.94 20.36 -24.43
CA GLN A 140 -3.52 19.04 -24.55
C GLN A 140 -4.38 18.77 -23.30
N LYS A 141 -5.70 18.81 -23.48
CA LYS A 141 -6.68 18.49 -22.43
C LYS A 141 -6.60 17.01 -22.09
N SER A 142 -6.23 16.68 -20.86
CA SER A 142 -6.41 15.34 -20.27
C SER A 142 -7.89 15.12 -20.00
N ALA A 143 -8.58 14.41 -20.89
CA ALA A 143 -9.94 13.92 -20.69
C ALA A 143 -9.87 12.63 -19.86
N GLY A 144 -10.01 12.71 -18.53
CA GLY A 144 -9.91 11.53 -17.67
C GLY A 144 -10.91 11.47 -16.50
N CYS A 145 -11.55 12.59 -16.15
CA CYS A 145 -12.39 12.60 -14.94
C CYS A 145 -13.91 12.67 -15.18
N ALA A 146 -14.35 13.08 -16.36
CA ALA A 146 -15.78 13.24 -16.67
C ALA A 146 -16.45 11.91 -17.07
N THR A 147 -15.72 10.95 -17.62
CA THR A 147 -16.27 9.67 -18.08
C THR A 147 -16.61 8.70 -16.94
N PHE A 148 -15.92 8.80 -15.81
CA PHE A 148 -16.17 7.92 -14.66
C PHE A 148 -17.48 8.25 -13.94
N LEU A 149 -17.82 9.52 -13.81
CA LEU A 149 -19.09 9.96 -13.21
C LEU A 149 -20.32 9.61 -14.05
N LEU A 150 -20.19 9.63 -15.39
CA LEU A 150 -21.27 9.23 -16.30
C LEU A 150 -21.55 7.72 -16.24
N LEU A 151 -20.52 6.88 -16.08
CA LEU A 151 -20.67 5.43 -15.93
C LEU A 151 -21.40 5.05 -14.62
N LEU A 152 -21.11 5.73 -13.52
CA LEU A 152 -21.78 5.50 -12.23
C LEU A 152 -23.26 5.88 -12.30
N LEU A 153 -23.63 6.96 -12.99
CA LEU A 153 -25.02 7.36 -13.19
C LEU A 153 -25.81 6.35 -14.04
N ILE A 154 -25.19 5.78 -15.07
CA ILE A 154 -25.84 4.77 -15.92
C ILE A 154 -26.09 3.47 -15.11
N ILE A 155 -25.15 3.05 -14.28
CA ILE A 155 -25.30 1.85 -13.44
C ILE A 155 -26.45 2.01 -12.43
N THR A 156 -26.57 3.18 -11.80
CA THR A 156 -27.67 3.44 -10.85
C THR A 156 -29.04 3.47 -11.51
N VAL A 157 -29.16 4.03 -12.71
CA VAL A 157 -30.41 4.07 -13.46
C VAL A 157 -30.82 2.66 -13.91
N VAL A 158 -29.88 1.84 -14.37
CA VAL A 158 -30.15 0.45 -14.77
C VAL A 158 -30.60 -0.40 -13.58
N TRP A 159 -29.99 -0.19 -12.41
CA TRP A 159 -30.38 -0.89 -11.17
C TRP A 159 -31.81 -0.55 -10.73
N VAL A 160 -32.19 0.72 -10.80
CA VAL A 160 -33.55 1.16 -10.45
C VAL A 160 -34.58 0.59 -11.42
N TRP A 161 -34.26 0.45 -12.72
CA TRP A 161 -35.15 -0.15 -13.72
C TRP A 161 -35.31 -1.68 -13.59
N LEU A 162 -34.33 -2.37 -13.01
CA LEU A 162 -34.38 -3.82 -12.77
C LEU A 162 -35.10 -4.19 -11.46
N THR A 163 -35.36 -3.22 -10.58
CA THR A 163 -36.04 -3.42 -9.28
C THR A 163 -37.46 -2.88 -9.20
N LEU A 164 -37.95 -2.26 -10.27
CA LEU A 164 -39.36 -1.85 -10.48
C LEU A 164 -40.08 -2.81 -11.43
#